data_30a9d893c30c4ad45457d9a9279fb9fd
#
_entry.id   30a9d893c30c4ad45457d9a9279fb9fd
#
_cell.length_a   1.000
_cell.length_b   1.000
_cell.length_c   1.000
_cell.angle_alpha   90.00
_cell.angle_beta   90.00
_cell.angle_gamma   90.00
#
_symmetry.space_group_name_H-M   'P 1'
#
loop_
_entity.id
_entity.type
_entity.pdbx_description
1 polymer ?
#
loop_
_entity_poly.entity_id
_entity_poly.type
_entity_poly.pdbx_seq_one_letter_code
_entity_poly.pdbx_strand_id
1 'polypeptide(L)'
;MNDDAKKYLELVQTLENAHTARLMAEGLNEKAARAKASKQANEDARFVLPNACETKMVMTMNCRSLQNFFNLRCCNRAQWEIRAVADEMLRLVMPIAPHIFASAGPRCLVGPCPEGRMCCGKQTEVRAKYAKLKEEAV
;
A
#
# COMPACT_ATOMS: atom_id res chain seq x y z
N MET A 1 -10.39 -7.24 -17.00
CA MET A 1 -10.91 -6.52 -15.81
C MET A 1 -12.42 -6.69 -15.60
N ASN A 2 -13.29 -6.38 -16.56
CA ASN A 2 -14.75 -6.55 -16.34
C ASN A 2 -15.17 -8.03 -16.16
N ASP A 3 -14.50 -8.94 -16.82
CA ASP A 3 -14.79 -10.37 -16.76
C ASP A 3 -14.30 -11.01 -15.44
N ASP A 4 -13.16 -10.57 -14.93
CA ASP A 4 -12.61 -11.05 -13.65
C ASP A 4 -13.46 -10.58 -12.47
N ALA A 5 -13.97 -9.35 -12.51
CA ALA A 5 -14.90 -8.84 -11.51
C ALA A 5 -16.22 -9.64 -11.51
N LYS A 6 -16.69 -10.03 -12.68
CA LYS A 6 -17.89 -10.86 -12.82
C LYS A 6 -17.70 -12.25 -12.23
N LYS A 7 -16.59 -12.91 -12.61
CA LYS A 7 -16.20 -14.22 -12.05
C LYS A 7 -16.01 -14.17 -10.53
N TYR A 8 -15.42 -13.08 -10.02
CA TYR A 8 -15.30 -12.87 -8.58
C TYR A 8 -16.65 -12.84 -7.88
N LEU A 9 -17.62 -12.07 -8.40
CA LEU A 9 -18.96 -11.98 -7.80
C LEU A 9 -19.73 -13.31 -7.88
N GLU A 10 -19.62 -14.03 -8.97
CA GLU A 10 -20.22 -15.36 -9.14
C GLU A 10 -19.63 -16.36 -8.14
N LEU A 11 -18.30 -16.31 -7.94
CA LEU A 11 -17.61 -17.16 -6.97
C LEU A 11 -18.00 -16.81 -5.52
N VAL A 12 -18.06 -15.51 -5.18
CA VAL A 12 -18.53 -15.06 -3.86
C VAL A 12 -19.91 -15.65 -3.56
N GLN A 13 -20.86 -15.53 -4.49
CA GLN A 13 -22.23 -16.04 -4.29
C GLN A 13 -22.27 -17.57 -4.10
N THR A 14 -21.47 -18.28 -4.88
CA THR A 14 -21.36 -19.74 -4.79
C THR A 14 -20.78 -20.19 -3.46
N LEU A 15 -19.70 -19.55 -3.03
CA LEU A 15 -19.02 -19.84 -1.76
C LEU A 15 -19.89 -19.45 -0.56
N GLU A 16 -20.60 -18.30 -0.61
CA GLU A 16 -21.49 -17.87 0.44
C GLU A 16 -22.62 -18.91 0.68
N ASN A 17 -23.21 -19.42 -0.37
CA ASN A 17 -24.24 -20.46 -0.27
C ASN A 17 -23.68 -21.76 0.35
N ALA A 18 -22.50 -22.20 -0.10
CA ALA A 18 -21.84 -23.39 0.41
C ALA A 18 -21.43 -23.26 1.89
N HIS A 19 -20.82 -22.13 2.27
CA HIS A 19 -20.45 -21.87 3.65
C HIS A 19 -21.67 -21.72 4.56
N THR A 20 -22.76 -21.09 4.09
CA THR A 20 -24.01 -20.97 4.85
C THR A 20 -24.58 -22.34 5.16
N ALA A 21 -24.69 -23.22 4.16
CA ALA A 21 -25.17 -24.58 4.35
C ALA A 21 -24.32 -25.37 5.36
N ARG A 22 -23.00 -25.27 5.27
CA ARG A 22 -22.06 -25.90 6.20
C ARG A 22 -22.26 -25.39 7.63
N LEU A 23 -22.29 -24.06 7.82
CA LEU A 23 -22.43 -23.43 9.13
C LEU A 23 -23.80 -23.72 9.79
N MET A 24 -24.86 -23.85 9.02
CA MET A 24 -26.17 -24.28 9.51
C MET A 24 -26.14 -25.75 9.95
N ALA A 25 -25.44 -26.63 9.22
CA ALA A 25 -25.24 -28.02 9.63
C ALA A 25 -24.41 -28.15 10.92
N GLU A 26 -23.51 -27.18 11.19
CA GLU A 26 -22.76 -27.06 12.44
C GLU A 26 -23.59 -26.49 13.62
N GLY A 27 -24.88 -26.16 13.41
CA GLY A 27 -25.82 -25.72 14.45
C GLY A 27 -25.98 -24.21 14.60
N LEU A 28 -25.43 -23.38 13.69
CA LEU A 28 -25.66 -21.94 13.71
C LEU A 28 -27.05 -21.62 13.16
N ASN A 29 -27.68 -20.56 13.71
CA ASN A 29 -28.92 -20.04 13.13
C ASN A 29 -28.62 -19.37 11.76
N GLU A 30 -29.61 -19.33 10.88
CA GLU A 30 -29.47 -18.83 9.50
C GLU A 30 -28.83 -17.43 9.41
N LYS A 31 -29.27 -16.49 10.25
CA LYS A 31 -28.76 -15.10 10.27
C LYS A 31 -27.27 -15.05 10.61
N ALA A 32 -26.84 -15.78 11.63
CA ALA A 32 -25.43 -15.83 12.04
C ALA A 32 -24.58 -16.60 11.02
N ALA A 33 -25.14 -17.72 10.47
CA ALA A 33 -24.48 -18.49 9.43
C ALA A 33 -24.22 -17.64 8.18
N ARG A 34 -25.19 -16.90 7.67
CA ARG A 34 -25.03 -16.00 6.51
C ARG A 34 -24.00 -14.90 6.77
N ALA A 35 -24.06 -14.22 7.92
CA ALA A 35 -23.12 -13.15 8.24
C ALA A 35 -21.64 -13.64 8.28
N LYS A 36 -21.41 -14.84 8.81
CA LYS A 36 -20.10 -15.47 8.85
C LYS A 36 -19.69 -16.02 7.47
N ALA A 37 -20.60 -16.62 6.74
CA ALA A 37 -20.39 -17.17 5.41
C ALA A 37 -20.00 -16.08 4.40
N SER A 38 -20.70 -14.93 4.41
CA SER A 38 -20.39 -13.81 3.52
C SER A 38 -18.97 -13.30 3.72
N LYS A 39 -18.50 -13.20 4.96
CA LYS A 39 -17.12 -12.81 5.24
C LYS A 39 -16.10 -13.83 4.69
N GLN A 40 -16.32 -15.12 4.98
CA GLN A 40 -15.44 -16.19 4.49
C GLN A 40 -15.43 -16.28 2.96
N ALA A 41 -16.60 -16.19 2.31
CA ALA A 41 -16.71 -16.22 0.86
C ALA A 41 -15.94 -15.10 0.18
N ASN A 42 -15.99 -13.87 0.73
CA ASN A 42 -15.20 -12.75 0.22
C ASN A 42 -13.69 -12.95 0.42
N GLU A 43 -13.26 -13.55 1.53
CA GLU A 43 -11.85 -13.87 1.78
C GLU A 43 -11.36 -14.91 0.78
N ASP A 44 -12.09 -15.98 0.56
CA ASP A 44 -11.73 -17.07 -0.34
C ASP A 44 -11.80 -16.66 -1.81
N ALA A 45 -12.81 -15.90 -2.22
CA ALA A 45 -12.95 -15.44 -3.60
C ALA A 45 -11.83 -14.49 -4.07
N ARG A 46 -11.14 -13.80 -3.15
CA ARG A 46 -10.05 -12.88 -3.51
C ARG A 46 -8.88 -13.53 -4.22
N PHE A 47 -8.70 -14.84 -4.09
CA PHE A 47 -7.63 -15.56 -4.78
C PHE A 47 -7.74 -15.52 -6.31
N VAL A 48 -8.90 -15.24 -6.88
CA VAL A 48 -9.08 -15.10 -8.34
C VAL A 48 -8.82 -13.68 -8.86
N LEU A 49 -8.65 -12.69 -7.96
CA LEU A 49 -8.37 -11.32 -8.36
C LEU A 49 -6.89 -11.16 -8.74
N PRO A 50 -6.59 -10.51 -9.87
CA PRO A 50 -5.21 -10.23 -10.25
C PRO A 50 -4.56 -9.24 -9.25
N ASN A 51 -3.23 -9.33 -9.10
CA ASN A 51 -2.45 -8.38 -8.29
C ASN A 51 -2.56 -6.91 -8.77
N ALA A 52 -3.01 -6.71 -10.01
CA ALA A 52 -3.28 -5.38 -10.58
C ALA A 52 -4.63 -4.78 -10.16
N CYS A 53 -5.37 -5.45 -9.27
CA CYS A 53 -6.65 -4.94 -8.78
C CYS A 53 -6.44 -3.67 -7.93
N GLU A 54 -7.15 -2.60 -8.28
CA GLU A 54 -7.07 -1.33 -7.56
C GLU A 54 -7.54 -1.49 -6.10
N THR A 55 -6.76 -0.97 -5.17
CA THR A 55 -7.11 -0.91 -3.74
C THR A 55 -7.05 0.52 -3.24
N LYS A 56 -8.10 0.98 -2.58
CA LYS A 56 -8.15 2.30 -1.94
C LYS A 56 -8.03 2.14 -0.44
N MET A 57 -7.13 2.91 0.18
CA MET A 57 -6.90 2.86 1.61
C MET A 57 -6.72 4.28 2.17
N VAL A 58 -7.36 4.54 3.29
CA VAL A 58 -7.16 5.76 4.09
C VAL A 58 -6.37 5.38 5.34
N MET A 59 -5.25 6.06 5.57
CA MET A 59 -4.37 5.80 6.73
C MET A 59 -4.07 7.09 7.48
N THR A 60 -4.01 6.99 8.81
CA THR A 60 -3.44 8.04 9.67
C THR A 60 -2.08 7.57 10.18
N MET A 61 -1.05 8.40 10.01
CA MET A 61 0.32 8.09 10.43
C MET A 61 0.89 9.27 11.21
N ASN A 62 1.68 8.99 12.26
CA ASN A 62 2.48 10.02 12.90
C ASN A 62 3.70 10.38 12.03
N CYS A 63 4.29 11.57 12.26
CA CYS A 63 5.41 12.08 11.47
C CYS A 63 6.63 11.15 11.46
N ARG A 64 6.91 10.47 12.58
CA ARG A 64 8.04 9.52 12.68
C ARG A 64 7.85 8.31 11.76
N SER A 65 6.64 7.73 11.78
CA SER A 65 6.29 6.62 10.89
C SER A 65 6.35 7.04 9.43
N LEU A 66 5.89 8.25 9.13
CA LEU A 66 5.91 8.80 7.78
C LEU A 66 7.35 9.07 7.30
N GLN A 67 8.24 9.60 8.16
CA GLN A 67 9.67 9.72 7.85
C GLN A 67 10.30 8.36 7.55
N ASN A 68 9.99 7.33 8.35
CA ASN A 68 10.50 5.98 8.09
C ASN A 68 9.98 5.42 6.75
N PHE A 69 8.71 5.66 6.42
CA PHE A 69 8.14 5.31 5.13
C PHE A 69 8.91 5.97 3.98
N PHE A 70 9.17 7.28 4.04
CA PHE A 70 9.96 7.99 3.02
C PHE A 70 11.39 7.46 2.92
N ASN A 71 12.04 7.18 4.04
CA ASN A 71 13.39 6.61 4.06
C ASN A 71 13.49 5.29 3.26
N LEU A 72 12.44 4.47 3.30
CA LEU A 72 12.40 3.17 2.66
C LEU A 72 11.83 3.24 1.23
N ARG A 73 10.77 4.02 1.01
CA ARG A 73 10.00 3.99 -0.23
C ARG A 73 10.40 5.04 -1.25
N CYS A 74 11.04 6.13 -0.85
CA CYS A 74 11.67 7.08 -1.79
C CYS A 74 13.00 6.56 -2.36
N CYS A 75 13.53 5.44 -1.88
CA CYS A 75 14.76 4.85 -2.37
C CYS A 75 14.59 4.32 -3.81
N ASN A 76 15.60 4.50 -4.68
CA ASN A 76 15.58 3.99 -6.06
C ASN A 76 15.45 2.46 -6.15
N ARG A 77 15.68 1.73 -5.07
CA ARG A 77 15.46 0.29 -5.00
C ARG A 77 14.02 -0.11 -4.67
N ALA A 78 13.20 0.84 -4.22
CA ALA A 78 11.77 0.60 -4.10
C ALA A 78 11.15 0.42 -5.49
N GLN A 79 10.11 -0.40 -5.55
CA GLN A 79 9.32 -0.56 -6.77
C GLN A 79 8.82 0.82 -7.24
N TRP A 80 8.76 1.04 -8.55
CA TRP A 80 8.56 2.37 -9.13
C TRP A 80 7.25 3.05 -8.70
N GLU A 81 6.18 2.28 -8.56
CA GLU A 81 4.84 2.79 -8.23
C GLU A 81 4.76 3.29 -6.78
N ILE A 82 5.17 2.46 -5.80
CA ILE A 82 5.22 2.87 -4.39
C ILE A 82 6.20 4.03 -4.18
N ARG A 83 7.26 4.12 -4.98
CA ARG A 83 8.18 5.25 -4.95
C ARG A 83 7.53 6.53 -5.46
N ALA A 84 6.76 6.46 -6.55
CA ALA A 84 6.01 7.61 -7.05
C ALA A 84 4.98 8.12 -6.03
N VAL A 85 4.26 7.20 -5.37
CA VAL A 85 3.35 7.52 -4.27
C VAL A 85 4.10 8.20 -3.11
N ALA A 86 5.26 7.67 -2.71
CA ALA A 86 6.05 8.23 -1.62
C ALA A 86 6.59 9.63 -1.97
N ASP A 87 7.04 9.85 -3.19
CA ASP A 87 7.51 11.15 -3.68
C ASP A 87 6.38 12.19 -3.63
N GLU A 88 5.19 11.83 -4.08
CA GLU A 88 4.02 12.71 -4.06
C GLU A 88 3.53 12.99 -2.63
N MET A 89 3.49 11.99 -1.77
CA MET A 89 3.19 12.19 -0.35
C MET A 89 4.18 13.16 0.30
N LEU A 90 5.48 13.03 0.02
CA LEU A 90 6.50 13.95 0.53
C LEU A 90 6.26 15.38 0.02
N ARG A 91 5.95 15.55 -1.26
CA ARG A 91 5.63 16.84 -1.86
C ARG A 91 4.44 17.53 -1.15
N LEU A 92 3.41 16.76 -0.78
CA LEU A 92 2.21 17.27 -0.12
C LEU A 92 2.44 17.65 1.36
N VAL A 93 3.30 16.93 2.08
CA VAL A 93 3.52 17.20 3.51
C VAL A 93 4.61 18.24 3.79
N MET A 94 5.51 18.49 2.82
CA MET A 94 6.58 19.49 2.96
C MET A 94 6.08 20.89 3.30
N PRO A 95 5.10 21.49 2.58
CA PRO A 95 4.61 22.83 2.90
C PRO A 95 3.86 22.91 4.23
N ILE A 96 3.32 21.78 4.72
CA ILE A 96 2.57 21.72 5.98
C ILE A 96 3.52 21.71 7.20
N ALA A 97 4.63 20.98 7.10
CA ALA A 97 5.58 20.82 8.19
C ALA A 97 7.04 20.79 7.70
N PRO A 98 7.55 21.89 7.14
CA PRO A 98 8.85 21.92 6.46
C PRO A 98 10.02 21.55 7.38
N HIS A 99 10.01 21.97 8.63
CA HIS A 99 11.06 21.64 9.59
C HIS A 99 11.10 20.15 9.94
N ILE A 100 9.94 19.50 10.04
CA ILE A 100 9.86 18.07 10.36
C ILE A 100 10.37 17.24 9.19
N PHE A 101 10.02 17.62 7.95
CA PHE A 101 10.35 16.84 6.75
C PHE A 101 11.58 17.36 6.00
N ALA A 102 12.33 18.33 6.54
CA ALA A 102 13.52 18.89 5.93
C ALA A 102 14.54 17.82 5.46
N SER A 103 14.73 16.76 6.27
CA SER A 103 15.62 15.63 5.95
C SER A 103 14.90 14.41 5.36
N ALA A 104 13.57 14.47 5.16
CA ALA A 104 12.79 13.34 4.67
C ALA A 104 13.13 12.98 3.21
N GLY A 105 13.02 11.70 2.89
CA GLY A 105 13.39 11.11 1.61
C GLY A 105 14.27 9.88 1.80
N PRO A 106 14.91 9.35 0.75
CA PRO A 106 15.74 8.17 0.88
C PRO A 106 16.94 8.40 1.81
N ARG A 107 17.34 7.38 2.56
CA ARG A 107 18.40 7.49 3.59
C ARG A 107 19.71 8.08 3.09
N CYS A 108 20.04 7.91 1.80
CA CYS A 108 21.24 8.45 1.20
C CYS A 108 21.26 9.97 1.02
N LEU A 109 20.19 10.70 1.38
CA LEU A 109 20.18 12.16 1.41
C LEU A 109 21.09 12.71 2.51
N VAL A 110 21.04 12.08 3.69
CA VAL A 110 21.70 12.58 4.92
C VAL A 110 23.10 11.97 5.12
N GLY A 111 23.39 10.82 4.49
CA GLY A 111 24.65 10.11 4.71
C GLY A 111 25.04 9.18 3.55
N PRO A 112 25.99 8.28 3.77
CA PRO A 112 26.30 7.24 2.81
C PRO A 112 25.12 6.29 2.63
N CYS A 113 25.06 5.61 1.48
CA CYS A 113 24.00 4.66 1.20
C CYS A 113 24.08 3.46 2.18
N PRO A 114 23.03 3.17 2.96
CA PRO A 114 23.07 2.08 3.93
C PRO A 114 22.93 0.69 3.29
N GLU A 115 22.61 0.62 1.99
CA GLU A 115 22.37 -0.63 1.26
C GLU A 115 23.67 -1.39 0.90
N GLY A 116 24.84 -0.85 1.21
CA GLY A 116 26.13 -1.51 0.97
C GLY A 116 26.26 -1.98 -0.49
N ARG A 117 26.46 -3.30 -0.68
CA ARG A 117 26.59 -3.93 -2.01
C ARG A 117 25.36 -3.74 -2.90
N MET A 118 24.20 -3.46 -2.31
CA MET A 118 22.94 -3.28 -3.00
C MET A 118 22.66 -1.81 -3.34
N CYS A 119 23.63 -0.92 -3.17
CA CYS A 119 23.50 0.49 -3.52
C CYS A 119 23.19 0.66 -5.02
N CYS A 120 22.28 1.60 -5.34
CA CYS A 120 21.92 1.92 -6.73
C CYS A 120 23.01 2.70 -7.48
N GLY A 121 24.05 3.20 -6.80
CA GLY A 121 25.12 4.02 -7.37
C GLY A 121 24.75 5.45 -7.76
N LYS A 122 23.47 5.84 -7.60
CA LYS A 122 22.92 7.13 -8.10
C LYS A 122 22.72 8.18 -7.00
N GLN A 123 23.55 8.19 -5.98
CA GLN A 123 23.36 9.06 -4.81
C GLN A 123 23.33 10.56 -5.19
N THR A 124 24.19 11.01 -6.08
CA THR A 124 24.25 12.42 -6.52
C THR A 124 22.98 12.84 -7.25
N GLU A 125 22.50 12.02 -8.19
CA GLU A 125 21.25 12.28 -8.92
C GLU A 125 20.04 12.31 -7.97
N VAL A 126 19.99 11.38 -7.01
CA VAL A 126 18.93 11.30 -6.00
C VAL A 126 18.93 12.54 -5.13
N ARG A 127 20.08 12.99 -4.66
CA ARG A 127 20.18 14.23 -3.85
C ARG A 127 19.69 15.44 -4.63
N ALA A 128 20.11 15.60 -5.88
CA ALA A 128 19.63 16.69 -6.75
C ALA A 128 18.11 16.65 -6.95
N LYS A 129 17.54 15.45 -7.23
CA LYS A 129 16.09 15.27 -7.37
C LYS A 129 15.33 15.74 -6.14
N TYR A 130 15.75 15.32 -4.94
CA TYR A 130 15.01 15.66 -3.71
C TYR A 130 15.27 17.10 -3.24
N ALA A 131 16.41 17.71 -3.56
CA ALA A 131 16.62 19.14 -3.38
C ALA A 131 15.59 19.94 -4.18
N LYS A 132 15.49 19.65 -5.49
CA LYS A 132 14.51 20.27 -6.37
C LYS A 132 13.06 20.05 -5.92
N LEU A 133 12.68 18.82 -5.57
CA LEU A 133 11.35 18.50 -5.06
C LEU A 133 10.98 19.34 -3.83
N LYS A 134 11.92 19.56 -2.93
CA LYS A 134 11.72 20.36 -1.71
C LYS A 134 11.65 21.85 -1.99
N GLU A 135 12.41 22.37 -2.95
CA GLU A 135 12.32 23.75 -3.40
C GLU A 135 10.98 24.07 -4.07
N GLU A 136 10.46 23.15 -4.88
CA GLU A 136 9.17 23.30 -5.58
C GLU A 136 7.96 23.14 -4.66
N ALA A 137 8.13 22.53 -3.48
CA ALA A 137 7.04 22.26 -2.53
C ALA A 137 6.86 23.36 -1.48
N VAL A 138 7.78 24.30 -1.34
CA VAL A 138 7.75 25.42 -0.38
C VAL A 138 7.46 26.71 -1.12
#